data_eab2671361aabbdbc3a0a8914663386c
#
_entry.id   eab2671361aabbdbc3a0a8914663386c
#
_cell.length_a   1.000
_cell.length_b   1.000
_cell.length_c   1.000
_cell.angle_alpha   90.00
_cell.angle_beta   90.00
_cell.angle_gamma   90.00
#
_symmetry.space_group_name_H-M   'P 1'
#
loop_
_entity.id
_entity.type
_entity.pdbx_description
1 polymer ?
#
loop_
_entity_poly.entity_id
_entity_poly.type
_entity_poly.pdbx_seq_one_letter_code
_entity_poly.pdbx_strand_id
1 'polypeptide(L)'
;MAISRRTVLLGGAAAAVAVPTVMHLNWNSKSFVRDGYSPEQSPPPPGRSNWSNWSGSQRATPRSLAVAKDEAEVVALVKNAPVPIRAVGAGHSFSELVPSEGTILNISPISGVVRSDQSGKQVTFGAGTQLQQAVRELEELGMAFPNLPDIDTQTLGGMFATATHGTGLTLSALHSRITGYTLVTASGERLEVTAQNDPNLFAAGQVSLGALGIITSFTVEPIKQFALRRKVWLEAADAFLPRVMTLAKQH
;
A
#
# COMPACT_ATOMS: atom_id res chain seq x y z
N MET A 1 -3.65 -14.23 64.55
CA MET A 1 -4.72 -13.32 64.11
C MET A 1 -5.44 -13.98 62.95
N ALA A 2 -6.69 -14.39 63.09
CA ALA A 2 -7.43 -15.04 62.00
C ALA A 2 -7.98 -13.95 61.06
N ILE A 3 -7.62 -14.01 59.80
CA ILE A 3 -8.12 -13.09 58.78
C ILE A 3 -9.58 -13.44 58.49
N SER A 4 -10.51 -12.49 58.64
CA SER A 4 -11.94 -12.72 58.44
C SER A 4 -12.26 -12.99 56.93
N ARG A 5 -13.27 -13.82 56.65
CA ARG A 5 -13.76 -14.07 55.28
C ARG A 5 -14.11 -12.77 54.54
N ARG A 6 -14.63 -11.78 55.26
CA ARG A 6 -14.95 -10.46 54.71
C ARG A 6 -13.70 -9.70 54.29
N THR A 7 -12.62 -9.78 55.03
CA THR A 7 -11.32 -9.16 54.68
C THR A 7 -10.71 -9.81 53.45
N VAL A 8 -10.83 -11.13 53.29
CA VAL A 8 -10.36 -11.87 52.11
C VAL A 8 -11.18 -11.49 50.88
N LEU A 9 -12.50 -11.42 50.96
CA LEU A 9 -13.38 -11.05 49.87
C LEU A 9 -13.19 -9.60 49.41
N LEU A 10 -13.08 -8.66 50.35
CA LEU A 10 -12.83 -7.25 50.04
C LEU A 10 -11.43 -7.04 49.47
N GLY A 11 -10.42 -7.72 49.99
CA GLY A 11 -9.06 -7.67 49.46
C GLY A 11 -8.98 -8.30 48.05
N GLY A 12 -9.68 -9.41 47.82
CA GLY A 12 -9.77 -10.05 46.49
C GLY A 12 -10.47 -9.16 45.45
N ALA A 13 -11.59 -8.54 45.84
CA ALA A 13 -12.29 -7.59 44.94
C ALA A 13 -11.44 -6.35 44.62
N ALA A 14 -10.77 -5.79 45.60
CA ALA A 14 -9.86 -4.66 45.41
C ALA A 14 -8.67 -5.03 44.50
N ALA A 15 -8.09 -6.22 44.67
CA ALA A 15 -7.02 -6.71 43.79
C ALA A 15 -7.50 -6.97 42.36
N ALA A 16 -8.72 -7.50 42.20
CA ALA A 16 -9.32 -7.76 40.88
C ALA A 16 -9.52 -6.48 40.04
N VAL A 17 -9.70 -5.34 40.69
CA VAL A 17 -9.80 -4.03 40.02
C VAL A 17 -8.43 -3.34 39.94
N ALA A 18 -7.67 -3.33 41.02
CA ALA A 18 -6.40 -2.58 41.10
C ALA A 18 -5.33 -3.17 40.14
N VAL A 19 -5.21 -4.49 40.07
CA VAL A 19 -4.17 -5.12 39.21
C VAL A 19 -4.36 -4.81 37.72
N PRO A 20 -5.54 -5.02 37.10
CA PRO A 20 -5.74 -4.63 35.71
C PRO A 20 -5.57 -3.13 35.47
N THR A 21 -6.03 -2.28 36.40
CA THR A 21 -5.89 -0.82 36.33
C THR A 21 -4.42 -0.40 36.34
N VAL A 22 -3.63 -0.93 37.29
CA VAL A 22 -2.19 -0.64 37.37
C VAL A 22 -1.46 -1.18 36.14
N MET A 23 -1.81 -2.37 35.65
CA MET A 23 -1.25 -2.91 34.39
C MET A 23 -1.57 -2.02 33.22
N HIS A 24 -2.81 -1.53 33.08
CA HIS A 24 -3.24 -0.65 32.02
C HIS A 24 -2.54 0.72 32.08
N LEU A 25 -2.46 1.32 33.27
CA LEU A 25 -1.74 2.58 33.48
C LEU A 25 -0.24 2.42 33.17
N ASN A 26 0.37 1.34 33.64
CA ASN A 26 1.78 1.04 33.34
C ASN A 26 2.02 0.79 31.85
N TRP A 27 1.08 0.13 31.17
CA TRP A 27 1.12 -0.03 29.71
C TRP A 27 1.06 1.32 28.99
N ASN A 28 0.10 2.17 29.36
CA ASN A 28 -0.07 3.50 28.75
C ASN A 28 1.04 4.50 29.11
N SER A 29 1.73 4.31 30.23
CA SER A 29 2.85 5.17 30.64
C SER A 29 4.19 4.76 30.03
N LYS A 30 4.28 3.55 29.46
CA LYS A 30 5.48 3.16 28.72
C LYS A 30 5.50 3.91 27.41
N SER A 31 6.45 4.82 27.24
CA SER A 31 6.84 5.26 25.92
C SER A 31 7.14 4.01 25.09
N PHE A 32 6.47 3.85 23.97
CA PHE A 32 6.68 2.72 23.07
C PHE A 32 8.05 2.90 22.41
N VAL A 33 9.10 2.51 23.13
CA VAL A 33 10.43 2.36 22.54
C VAL A 33 10.40 1.01 21.81
N ARG A 34 10.36 1.03 20.50
CA ARG A 34 10.64 -0.16 19.69
C ARG A 34 12.08 -0.57 20.02
N ASP A 35 12.25 -1.75 20.62
CA ASP A 35 13.58 -2.34 20.79
C ASP A 35 14.24 -2.41 19.42
N GLY A 36 15.40 -1.76 19.29
CA GLY A 36 16.13 -1.67 18.03
C GLY A 36 15.68 -0.59 17.04
N TYR A 37 14.64 0.21 17.36
CA TYR A 37 14.29 1.37 16.57
C TYR A 37 15.09 2.59 17.03
N SER A 38 16.14 2.92 16.33
CA SER A 38 16.74 4.25 16.37
C SER A 38 16.05 5.11 15.30
N PRO A 39 15.36 6.21 15.67
CA PRO A 39 14.87 7.17 14.68
C PRO A 39 16.03 7.83 13.90
N GLU A 40 17.21 7.89 14.50
CA GLU A 40 18.41 8.35 13.83
C GLU A 40 19.07 7.18 13.08
N GLN A 41 19.01 7.23 11.77
CA GLN A 41 19.85 6.38 10.94
C GLN A 41 21.29 6.84 11.14
N SER A 42 22.21 5.90 11.36
CA SER A 42 23.64 6.21 11.26
C SER A 42 23.92 6.93 9.95
N PRO A 43 24.84 7.90 9.91
CA PRO A 43 25.19 8.57 8.67
C PRO A 43 25.58 7.50 7.63
N PRO A 44 25.13 7.63 6.38
CA PRO A 44 25.44 6.66 5.35
C PRO A 44 26.95 6.67 5.05
N PRO A 45 27.51 5.56 4.55
CA PRO A 45 28.88 5.54 4.03
C PRO A 45 29.08 6.62 2.98
N PRO A 46 30.32 7.11 2.80
CA PRO A 46 30.62 8.12 1.77
C PRO A 46 30.06 7.72 0.38
N GLY A 47 29.40 8.66 -0.27
CA GLY A 47 28.78 8.44 -1.59
C GLY A 47 27.50 7.61 -1.60
N ARG A 48 26.90 7.35 -0.43
CA ARG A 48 25.59 6.68 -0.31
C ARG A 48 24.58 7.58 0.38
N SER A 49 23.29 7.22 0.27
CA SER A 49 22.16 7.91 0.90
C SER A 49 21.34 6.94 1.71
N ASN A 50 20.75 7.40 2.81
CA ASN A 50 19.83 6.58 3.59
C ASN A 50 18.44 6.60 2.96
N TRP A 51 17.79 5.44 2.92
CA TRP A 51 16.40 5.27 2.57
C TRP A 51 15.69 4.44 3.65
N SER A 52 14.43 4.75 3.91
CA SER A 52 13.54 3.91 4.72
C SER A 52 12.13 3.91 4.14
N ASN A 53 11.39 2.82 4.36
CA ASN A 53 9.96 2.79 4.04
C ASN A 53 9.17 3.68 5.02
N TRP A 54 7.88 3.86 4.75
CA TRP A 54 6.97 4.68 5.57
C TRP A 54 7.00 4.33 7.06
N SER A 55 7.02 3.05 7.42
CA SER A 55 7.02 2.61 8.83
C SER A 55 8.41 2.60 9.48
N GLY A 56 9.47 2.81 8.71
CA GLY A 56 10.85 2.68 9.18
C GLY A 56 11.31 1.24 9.45
N SER A 57 10.47 0.23 9.11
CA SER A 57 10.79 -1.19 9.31
C SER A 57 11.76 -1.73 8.26
N GLN A 58 11.80 -1.12 7.08
CA GLN A 58 12.72 -1.46 6.00
C GLN A 58 13.66 -0.30 5.73
N ARG A 59 14.96 -0.61 5.58
CA ARG A 59 16.01 0.40 5.40
C ARG A 59 17.03 -0.08 4.39
N ALA A 60 17.65 0.88 3.68
CA ALA A 60 18.73 0.60 2.75
C ALA A 60 19.68 1.80 2.66
N THR A 61 20.90 1.55 2.20
CA THR A 61 21.89 2.58 1.86
C THR A 61 22.33 2.42 0.40
N PRO A 62 21.43 2.73 -0.58
CA PRO A 62 21.73 2.55 -1.99
C PRO A 62 22.88 3.45 -2.44
N ARG A 63 23.52 3.08 -3.55
CA ARG A 63 24.49 3.95 -4.23
C ARG A 63 23.84 5.18 -4.85
N SER A 64 22.55 5.06 -5.23
CA SER A 64 21.78 6.16 -5.82
C SER A 64 20.34 6.17 -5.33
N LEU A 65 19.86 7.36 -4.95
CA LEU A 65 18.45 7.69 -4.85
C LEU A 65 18.13 8.57 -6.05
N ALA A 66 17.42 8.01 -7.02
CA ALA A 66 17.06 8.69 -8.26
C ALA A 66 15.57 9.04 -8.30
N VAL A 67 15.23 10.06 -9.04
CA VAL A 67 13.85 10.48 -9.31
C VAL A 67 13.71 10.59 -10.82
N ALA A 68 12.70 9.95 -11.39
CA ALA A 68 12.32 10.12 -12.79
C ALA A 68 11.05 10.97 -12.89
N LYS A 69 11.07 11.97 -13.76
CA LYS A 69 9.95 12.88 -14.00
C LYS A 69 9.04 12.40 -15.12
N ASP A 70 9.59 11.57 -16.00
CA ASP A 70 8.90 11.01 -17.14
C ASP A 70 9.46 9.63 -17.53
N GLU A 71 8.86 8.99 -18.50
CA GLU A 71 9.23 7.67 -18.98
C GLU A 71 10.62 7.66 -19.65
N ALA A 72 11.00 8.74 -20.32
CA ALA A 72 12.32 8.82 -20.97
C ALA A 72 13.46 8.85 -19.93
N GLU A 73 13.25 9.54 -18.81
CA GLU A 73 14.19 9.52 -17.69
C GLU A 73 14.25 8.13 -17.04
N VAL A 74 13.13 7.40 -16.93
CA VAL A 74 13.14 5.99 -16.46
C VAL A 74 14.01 5.14 -17.36
N VAL A 75 13.82 5.22 -18.70
CA VAL A 75 14.65 4.48 -19.67
C VAL A 75 16.14 4.83 -19.54
N ALA A 76 16.46 6.12 -19.41
CA ALA A 76 17.83 6.57 -19.25
C ALA A 76 18.49 6.05 -17.94
N LEU A 77 17.74 6.08 -16.84
CA LEU A 77 18.21 5.59 -15.54
C LEU A 77 18.38 4.07 -15.55
N VAL A 78 17.45 3.31 -16.15
CA VAL A 78 17.57 1.85 -16.25
C VAL A 78 18.85 1.45 -17.00
N LYS A 79 19.25 2.20 -18.03
CA LYS A 79 20.45 1.91 -18.82
C LYS A 79 21.76 2.29 -18.13
N ASN A 80 21.76 3.29 -17.24
CA ASN A 80 23.00 3.94 -16.78
C ASN A 80 23.17 3.93 -15.24
N ALA A 81 22.11 3.69 -14.47
CA ALA A 81 22.19 3.77 -13.01
C ALA A 81 22.79 2.49 -12.39
N PRO A 82 23.38 2.58 -11.20
CA PRO A 82 23.86 1.42 -10.47
C PRO A 82 22.81 0.36 -10.22
N VAL A 83 23.08 -0.89 -10.60
CA VAL A 83 22.21 -2.04 -10.37
C VAL A 83 22.46 -2.68 -9.00
N PRO A 84 21.46 -3.41 -8.43
CA PRO A 84 20.07 -3.57 -8.91
C PRO A 84 19.26 -2.29 -8.76
N ILE A 85 18.30 -2.08 -9.66
CA ILE A 85 17.38 -0.94 -9.61
C ILE A 85 16.03 -1.42 -9.05
N ARG A 86 15.49 -0.69 -8.07
CA ARG A 86 14.17 -0.94 -7.50
C ARG A 86 13.32 0.32 -7.56
N ALA A 87 12.14 0.24 -8.18
CA ALA A 87 11.19 1.33 -8.16
C ALA A 87 10.51 1.45 -6.79
N VAL A 88 10.27 2.68 -6.35
CA VAL A 88 9.51 2.98 -5.13
C VAL A 88 8.41 3.99 -5.45
N GLY A 89 7.23 3.76 -4.85
CA GLY A 89 6.17 4.74 -4.75
C GLY A 89 6.14 5.38 -3.36
N ALA A 90 5.01 5.28 -2.66
CA ALA A 90 4.86 5.82 -1.30
C ALA A 90 5.59 5.03 -0.19
N GLY A 91 6.19 3.87 -0.52
CA GLY A 91 6.97 3.08 0.43
C GLY A 91 6.17 2.43 1.55
N HIS A 92 4.89 2.09 1.31
CA HIS A 92 4.01 1.50 2.33
C HIS A 92 4.18 -0.01 2.57
N SER A 93 4.90 -0.72 1.70
CA SER A 93 5.15 -2.15 1.88
C SER A 93 5.99 -2.42 3.14
N PHE A 94 5.57 -3.41 3.93
CA PHE A 94 6.34 -3.92 5.07
C PHE A 94 7.35 -5.00 4.65
N SER A 95 7.21 -5.56 3.43
CA SER A 95 8.14 -6.54 2.87
C SER A 95 9.34 -5.86 2.24
N GLU A 96 10.45 -6.57 2.17
CA GLU A 96 11.74 -6.13 1.61
C GLU A 96 11.73 -6.07 0.06
N LEU A 97 10.77 -5.35 -0.54
CA LEU A 97 10.64 -5.26 -1.99
C LEU A 97 11.50 -4.14 -2.61
N VAL A 98 11.70 -3.05 -1.85
CA VAL A 98 12.39 -1.85 -2.32
C VAL A 98 13.86 -1.78 -1.92
N PRO A 99 14.29 -2.26 -0.73
CA PRO A 99 15.70 -2.18 -0.34
C PRO A 99 16.63 -2.64 -1.46
N SER A 100 17.63 -1.82 -1.78
CA SER A 100 18.60 -2.06 -2.85
C SER A 100 19.96 -1.48 -2.46
N GLU A 101 21.03 -2.15 -2.84
CA GLU A 101 22.38 -1.59 -2.75
C GLU A 101 22.75 -0.73 -3.96
N GLY A 102 22.04 -0.89 -5.08
CA GLY A 102 22.25 -0.15 -6.32
C GLY A 102 21.48 1.16 -6.32
N THR A 103 20.33 1.18 -6.98
CA THR A 103 19.49 2.38 -7.13
C THR A 103 18.07 2.12 -6.60
N ILE A 104 17.58 3.05 -5.79
CA ILE A 104 16.15 3.18 -5.49
C ILE A 104 15.63 4.32 -6.35
N LEU A 105 14.67 4.00 -7.24
CA LEU A 105 14.13 4.93 -8.22
C LEU A 105 12.71 5.36 -7.84
N ASN A 106 12.55 6.63 -7.50
CA ASN A 106 11.24 7.23 -7.25
C ASN A 106 10.61 7.67 -8.57
N ILE A 107 9.41 7.13 -8.86
CA ILE A 107 8.61 7.47 -10.05
C ILE A 107 7.34 8.25 -9.68
N SER A 108 7.21 8.76 -8.46
CA SER A 108 6.03 9.53 -8.05
C SER A 108 5.71 10.74 -8.94
N PRO A 109 6.68 11.42 -9.60
CA PRO A 109 6.34 12.49 -10.54
C PRO A 109 5.61 12.04 -11.80
N ILE A 110 5.68 10.75 -12.17
CA ILE A 110 4.92 10.19 -13.30
C ILE A 110 3.49 9.93 -12.82
N SER A 111 2.69 10.99 -12.69
CA SER A 111 1.38 10.96 -12.02
C SER A 111 0.29 11.67 -12.80
N GLY A 112 -0.97 11.43 -12.41
CA GLY A 112 -2.16 11.97 -13.02
C GLY A 112 -2.67 11.15 -14.20
N VAL A 113 -3.80 11.59 -14.77
CA VAL A 113 -4.37 11.02 -15.99
C VAL A 113 -3.47 11.33 -17.17
N VAL A 114 -2.95 10.28 -17.80
CA VAL A 114 -2.17 10.36 -19.05
C VAL A 114 -3.10 10.38 -20.25
N ARG A 115 -4.16 9.56 -20.20
CA ARG A 115 -5.16 9.42 -21.27
C ARG A 115 -6.47 8.88 -20.69
N SER A 116 -7.59 9.37 -21.20
CA SER A 116 -8.89 8.75 -21.02
C SER A 116 -9.58 8.60 -22.37
N ASP A 117 -10.38 7.55 -22.55
CA ASP A 117 -11.27 7.49 -23.70
C ASP A 117 -12.47 8.44 -23.50
N GLN A 118 -13.15 8.80 -24.59
CA GLN A 118 -14.28 9.74 -24.53
C GLN A 118 -15.47 9.22 -23.70
N SER A 119 -15.54 7.92 -23.47
CA SER A 119 -16.60 7.27 -22.70
C SER A 119 -16.25 7.05 -21.22
N GLY A 120 -15.00 7.35 -20.82
CA GLY A 120 -14.48 7.09 -19.48
C GLY A 120 -14.34 5.60 -19.14
N LYS A 121 -14.54 4.69 -20.10
CA LYS A 121 -14.44 3.24 -19.86
C LYS A 121 -13.01 2.78 -19.64
N GLN A 122 -12.05 3.51 -20.18
CA GLN A 122 -10.62 3.25 -19.95
C GLN A 122 -9.91 4.55 -19.58
N VAL A 123 -9.20 4.51 -18.48
CA VAL A 123 -8.39 5.64 -18.01
C VAL A 123 -6.97 5.15 -17.76
N THR A 124 -6.00 5.83 -18.36
CA THR A 124 -4.57 5.57 -18.16
C THR A 124 -3.99 6.57 -17.19
N PHE A 125 -3.42 6.07 -16.10
CA PHE A 125 -2.73 6.86 -15.09
C PHE A 125 -1.24 6.61 -15.15
N GLY A 126 -0.45 7.61 -14.82
CA GLY A 126 0.95 7.42 -14.45
C GLY A 126 1.06 6.54 -13.19
N ALA A 127 2.05 5.65 -13.15
CA ALA A 127 2.19 4.70 -12.05
C ALA A 127 2.53 5.36 -10.70
N GLY A 128 3.06 6.59 -10.72
CA GLY A 128 3.32 7.42 -9.54
C GLY A 128 2.07 8.11 -8.97
N THR A 129 0.91 8.02 -9.63
CA THR A 129 -0.34 8.62 -9.14
C THR A 129 -0.72 8.04 -7.79
N GLN A 130 -0.94 8.88 -6.79
CA GLN A 130 -1.50 8.42 -5.51
C GLN A 130 -2.97 8.01 -5.67
N LEU A 131 -3.42 7.00 -4.92
CA LEU A 131 -4.80 6.51 -5.01
C LEU A 131 -5.82 7.62 -4.73
N GLN A 132 -5.60 8.46 -3.72
CA GLN A 132 -6.47 9.61 -3.44
C GLN A 132 -6.56 10.61 -4.61
N GLN A 133 -5.49 10.78 -5.39
CA GLN A 133 -5.50 11.60 -6.60
C GLN A 133 -6.30 10.90 -7.71
N ALA A 134 -6.05 9.60 -7.95
CA ALA A 134 -6.77 8.83 -8.95
C ALA A 134 -8.27 8.79 -8.67
N VAL A 135 -8.68 8.70 -7.40
CA VAL A 135 -10.11 8.75 -6.99
C VAL A 135 -10.73 10.09 -7.37
N ARG A 136 -10.07 11.22 -7.07
CA ARG A 136 -10.58 12.55 -7.45
C ARG A 136 -10.70 12.73 -8.97
N GLU A 137 -9.66 12.31 -9.70
CA GLU A 137 -9.65 12.42 -11.16
C GLU A 137 -10.71 11.51 -11.83
N LEU A 138 -10.99 10.32 -11.25
CA LEU A 138 -12.12 9.49 -11.68
C LEU A 138 -13.47 10.12 -11.35
N GLU A 139 -13.61 10.75 -10.19
CA GLU A 139 -14.85 11.46 -9.80
C GLU A 139 -15.18 12.57 -10.77
N GLU A 140 -14.21 13.34 -11.23
CA GLU A 140 -14.39 14.37 -12.26
C GLU A 140 -14.90 13.79 -13.59
N LEU A 141 -14.59 12.51 -13.87
CA LEU A 141 -15.07 11.78 -15.04
C LEU A 141 -16.42 11.07 -14.78
N GLY A 142 -17.02 11.19 -13.58
CA GLY A 142 -18.23 10.47 -13.17
C GLY A 142 -18.00 8.97 -12.95
N MET A 143 -16.75 8.57 -12.68
CA MET A 143 -16.31 7.19 -12.55
C MET A 143 -15.75 6.92 -11.14
N ALA A 144 -15.56 5.64 -10.80
CA ALA A 144 -15.02 5.22 -9.51
C ALA A 144 -14.28 3.87 -9.63
N PHE A 145 -13.43 3.58 -8.66
CA PHE A 145 -13.02 2.19 -8.39
C PHE A 145 -14.15 1.41 -7.69
N PRO A 146 -14.28 0.09 -7.91
CA PRO A 146 -15.36 -0.71 -7.33
C PRO A 146 -15.24 -0.85 -5.81
N ASN A 147 -14.05 -0.78 -5.25
CA ASN A 147 -13.74 -0.76 -3.82
C ASN A 147 -12.43 -0.01 -3.59
N LEU A 148 -12.13 0.29 -2.34
CA LEU A 148 -10.91 0.98 -1.94
C LEU A 148 -10.31 0.32 -0.69
N PRO A 149 -8.98 0.35 -0.51
CA PRO A 149 -8.31 -0.03 0.74
C PRO A 149 -8.53 1.05 1.82
N ASP A 150 -8.09 0.77 3.04
CA ASP A 150 -8.17 1.71 4.17
C ASP A 150 -7.28 2.95 3.99
N ILE A 151 -6.17 2.82 3.26
CA ILE A 151 -5.21 3.91 3.02
C ILE A 151 -5.17 4.26 1.53
N ASP A 152 -5.14 5.55 1.24
CA ASP A 152 -5.21 6.12 -0.10
C ASP A 152 -3.94 6.87 -0.54
N THR A 153 -2.92 6.87 0.31
CA THR A 153 -1.61 7.50 0.05
C THR A 153 -0.67 6.63 -0.79
N GLN A 154 -1.02 5.38 -1.05
CA GLN A 154 -0.28 4.47 -1.93
C GLN A 154 -0.27 5.00 -3.36
N THR A 155 0.86 4.81 -4.08
CA THR A 155 0.87 5.02 -5.53
C THR A 155 0.25 3.83 -6.26
N LEU A 156 -0.36 4.07 -7.42
CA LEU A 156 -0.98 3.01 -8.23
C LEU A 156 0.03 1.91 -8.57
N GLY A 157 1.28 2.28 -8.90
CA GLY A 157 2.35 1.31 -9.17
C GLY A 157 2.63 0.38 -7.99
N GLY A 158 2.74 0.94 -6.78
CA GLY A 158 2.96 0.15 -5.56
C GLY A 158 1.75 -0.70 -5.20
N MET A 159 0.56 -0.12 -5.27
CA MET A 159 -0.67 -0.77 -4.87
C MET A 159 -1.04 -1.96 -5.78
N PHE A 160 -0.89 -1.82 -7.11
CA PHE A 160 -1.13 -2.92 -8.03
C PHE A 160 -0.06 -4.01 -7.91
N ALA A 161 1.22 -3.62 -7.83
CA ALA A 161 2.32 -4.57 -7.69
C ALA A 161 2.21 -5.49 -6.46
N THR A 162 1.47 -5.10 -5.43
CA THR A 162 1.30 -5.85 -4.17
C THR A 162 -0.14 -6.32 -3.92
N ALA A 163 -0.99 -6.36 -4.96
CA ALA A 163 -2.37 -6.82 -4.92
C ALA A 163 -3.25 -6.11 -3.88
N THR A 164 -3.10 -4.80 -3.72
CA THR A 164 -3.94 -4.01 -2.81
C THR A 164 -5.43 -4.22 -3.10
N HIS A 165 -6.21 -4.39 -2.05
CA HIS A 165 -7.63 -4.66 -2.12
C HIS A 165 -8.41 -3.94 -1.01
N GLY A 166 -9.69 -3.76 -1.21
CA GLY A 166 -10.64 -3.41 -0.17
C GLY A 166 -11.31 -4.66 0.41
N THR A 167 -12.52 -4.51 0.91
CA THR A 167 -13.35 -5.60 1.45
C THR A 167 -14.58 -5.84 0.57
N GLY A 168 -15.18 -7.02 0.69
CA GLY A 168 -16.39 -7.41 -0.02
C GLY A 168 -16.29 -8.84 -0.55
N LEU A 169 -17.32 -9.67 -0.31
CA LEU A 169 -17.31 -11.08 -0.70
C LEU A 169 -17.25 -11.31 -2.22
N THR A 170 -17.73 -10.35 -3.00
CA THR A 170 -17.85 -10.45 -4.47
C THR A 170 -16.97 -9.48 -5.20
N LEU A 171 -16.18 -8.67 -4.48
CA LEU A 171 -15.30 -7.68 -5.08
C LEU A 171 -13.88 -8.22 -5.19
N SER A 172 -13.32 -8.12 -6.39
CA SER A 172 -11.93 -8.50 -6.64
C SER A 172 -10.96 -7.44 -6.12
N ALA A 173 -9.69 -7.81 -5.98
CA ALA A 173 -8.61 -6.85 -5.74
C ALA A 173 -8.49 -5.87 -6.92
N LEU A 174 -7.98 -4.67 -6.64
CA LEU A 174 -8.00 -3.54 -7.59
C LEU A 174 -7.24 -3.81 -8.88
N HIS A 175 -6.19 -4.65 -8.85
CA HIS A 175 -5.45 -5.04 -10.05
C HIS A 175 -6.29 -5.78 -11.10
N SER A 176 -7.43 -6.37 -10.71
CA SER A 176 -8.35 -7.00 -11.67
C SER A 176 -8.99 -5.99 -12.66
N ARG A 177 -8.89 -4.70 -12.37
CA ARG A 177 -9.39 -3.62 -13.25
C ARG A 177 -8.34 -3.12 -14.24
N ILE A 178 -7.11 -3.64 -14.20
CA ILE A 178 -6.08 -3.32 -15.17
C ILE A 178 -6.43 -3.96 -16.51
N THR A 179 -6.40 -3.17 -17.58
CA THR A 179 -6.59 -3.62 -18.97
C THR A 179 -5.32 -3.49 -19.81
N GLY A 180 -4.33 -2.75 -19.32
CA GLY A 180 -3.02 -2.60 -19.94
C GLY A 180 -2.05 -1.83 -19.04
N TYR A 181 -0.78 -1.89 -19.39
CA TYR A 181 0.27 -1.11 -18.73
C TYR A 181 1.46 -0.88 -19.65
N THR A 182 2.26 0.15 -19.34
CA THR A 182 3.55 0.38 -19.99
C THR A 182 4.68 -0.08 -19.09
N LEU A 183 5.53 -0.96 -19.59
CA LEU A 183 6.67 -1.54 -18.90
C LEU A 183 7.99 -1.08 -19.52
N VAL A 184 8.91 -0.61 -18.72
CA VAL A 184 10.32 -0.44 -19.09
C VAL A 184 11.10 -1.63 -18.55
N THR A 185 11.62 -2.46 -19.47
CA THR A 185 12.39 -3.67 -19.14
C THR A 185 13.80 -3.33 -18.65
N ALA A 186 14.52 -4.33 -18.13
CA ALA A 186 15.92 -4.16 -17.68
C ALA A 186 16.89 -3.71 -18.81
N SER A 187 16.56 -3.96 -20.09
CA SER A 187 17.30 -3.45 -21.24
C SER A 187 16.98 -1.97 -21.58
N GLY A 188 15.99 -1.39 -20.90
CA GLY A 188 15.47 -0.06 -21.23
C GLY A 188 14.53 -0.07 -22.43
N GLU A 189 14.04 -1.23 -22.87
CA GLU A 189 12.99 -1.34 -23.89
C GLU A 189 11.65 -0.98 -23.27
N ARG A 190 10.84 -0.24 -24.01
CA ARG A 190 9.48 0.16 -23.65
C ARG A 190 8.47 -0.77 -24.31
N LEU A 191 7.65 -1.41 -23.49
CA LEU A 191 6.60 -2.33 -23.94
C LEU A 191 5.23 -1.81 -23.51
N GLU A 192 4.28 -1.76 -24.45
CA GLU A 192 2.86 -1.63 -24.13
C GLU A 192 2.25 -3.02 -24.04
N VAL A 193 1.73 -3.37 -22.87
CA VAL A 193 1.29 -4.73 -22.57
C VAL A 193 -0.20 -4.76 -22.29
N THR A 194 -0.90 -5.64 -23.00
CA THR A 194 -2.34 -5.91 -22.85
C THR A 194 -2.58 -7.42 -22.95
N ALA A 195 -3.76 -7.87 -22.53
CA ALA A 195 -4.15 -9.28 -22.68
C ALA A 195 -4.21 -9.74 -24.15
N GLN A 196 -4.34 -8.81 -25.10
CA GLN A 196 -4.44 -9.10 -26.54
C GLN A 196 -3.07 -9.30 -27.19
N ASN A 197 -2.06 -8.50 -26.79
CA ASN A 197 -0.74 -8.57 -27.44
C ASN A 197 0.24 -9.51 -26.74
N ASP A 198 0.18 -9.63 -25.40
CA ASP A 198 0.97 -10.57 -24.61
C ASP A 198 0.21 -11.00 -23.34
N PRO A 199 -0.65 -12.02 -23.42
CA PRO A 199 -1.49 -12.45 -22.29
C PRO A 199 -0.68 -12.96 -21.09
N ASN A 200 0.50 -13.56 -21.31
CA ASN A 200 1.33 -14.08 -20.23
C ASN A 200 2.02 -12.95 -19.47
N LEU A 201 2.64 -12.02 -20.18
CA LEU A 201 3.28 -10.86 -19.59
C LEU A 201 2.23 -9.96 -18.92
N PHE A 202 1.06 -9.80 -19.56
CA PHE A 202 -0.06 -9.05 -19.00
C PHE A 202 -0.49 -9.61 -17.63
N ALA A 203 -0.73 -10.91 -17.54
CA ALA A 203 -1.10 -11.57 -16.28
C ALA A 203 -0.02 -11.44 -15.20
N ALA A 204 1.26 -11.60 -15.58
CA ALA A 204 2.38 -11.45 -14.64
C ALA A 204 2.54 -10.00 -14.13
N GLY A 205 2.24 -9.00 -14.96
CA GLY A 205 2.39 -7.59 -14.61
C GLY A 205 1.32 -7.04 -13.69
N GLN A 206 0.14 -7.67 -13.62
CA GLN A 206 -0.95 -7.22 -12.75
C GLN A 206 -0.55 -7.22 -11.27
N VAL A 207 0.30 -8.18 -10.83
CA VAL A 207 0.88 -8.26 -9.48
C VAL A 207 2.35 -8.65 -9.60
N SER A 208 3.19 -7.72 -10.07
CA SER A 208 4.55 -8.02 -10.48
C SER A 208 5.60 -7.99 -9.36
N LEU A 209 5.29 -7.42 -8.20
CA LEU A 209 6.26 -7.14 -7.11
C LEU A 209 7.53 -6.40 -7.60
N GLY A 210 7.43 -5.71 -8.75
CA GLY A 210 8.55 -5.04 -9.39
C GLY A 210 9.59 -5.97 -10.02
N ALA A 211 9.26 -7.25 -10.27
CA ALA A 211 10.20 -8.25 -10.80
C ALA A 211 10.40 -8.18 -12.32
N LEU A 212 9.45 -7.61 -13.07
CA LEU A 212 9.48 -7.58 -14.53
C LEU A 212 10.24 -6.37 -15.11
N GLY A 213 10.46 -5.35 -14.30
CA GLY A 213 10.98 -4.06 -14.71
C GLY A 213 10.21 -2.93 -14.02
N ILE A 214 10.19 -1.75 -14.63
CA ILE A 214 9.53 -0.57 -14.08
C ILE A 214 8.27 -0.28 -14.89
N ILE A 215 7.10 -0.45 -14.26
CA ILE A 215 5.83 -0.06 -14.89
C ILE A 215 5.65 1.45 -14.68
N THR A 216 5.48 2.19 -15.78
CA THR A 216 5.38 3.66 -15.79
C THR A 216 3.95 4.16 -15.88
N SER A 217 3.02 3.35 -16.42
CA SER A 217 1.60 3.69 -16.48
C SER A 217 0.71 2.45 -16.41
N PHE A 218 -0.53 2.62 -15.95
CA PHE A 218 -1.57 1.61 -15.95
C PHE A 218 -2.83 2.14 -16.62
N THR A 219 -3.41 1.35 -17.51
CA THR A 219 -4.77 1.55 -18.02
C THR A 219 -5.73 0.71 -17.22
N VAL A 220 -6.74 1.34 -16.65
CA VAL A 220 -7.77 0.69 -15.84
C VAL A 220 -9.15 0.86 -16.45
N GLU A 221 -10.03 -0.07 -16.15
CA GLU A 221 -11.45 0.00 -16.45
C GLU A 221 -12.22 0.35 -15.16
N PRO A 222 -12.52 1.64 -14.92
CA PRO A 222 -13.30 2.06 -13.77
C PRO A 222 -14.78 1.66 -13.95
N ILE A 223 -15.57 1.83 -12.89
CA ILE A 223 -17.02 1.68 -12.93
C ILE A 223 -17.70 3.04 -12.84
N LYS A 224 -18.96 3.12 -13.17
CA LYS A 224 -19.76 4.34 -12.98
C LYS A 224 -19.78 4.70 -11.48
N GLN A 225 -19.67 5.99 -11.19
CA GLN A 225 -19.75 6.52 -9.83
C GLN A 225 -21.03 6.05 -9.11
N PHE A 226 -20.90 5.77 -7.83
CA PHE A 226 -21.96 5.28 -6.98
C PHE A 226 -21.85 5.89 -5.58
N ALA A 227 -22.94 5.81 -4.80
CA ALA A 227 -22.96 6.26 -3.42
C ALA A 227 -23.15 5.07 -2.46
N LEU A 228 -22.45 5.12 -1.33
CA LEU A 228 -22.58 4.14 -0.26
C LEU A 228 -23.25 4.75 0.98
N ARG A 229 -24.09 3.98 1.64
CA ARG A 229 -24.60 4.31 2.97
C ARG A 229 -23.81 3.54 4.03
N ARG A 230 -23.00 4.25 4.78
CA ARG A 230 -22.26 3.67 5.92
C ARG A 230 -23.18 3.53 7.13
N LYS A 231 -23.18 2.34 7.75
CA LYS A 231 -23.78 2.09 9.07
C LYS A 231 -22.67 1.66 10.04
N VAL A 232 -22.66 2.24 11.21
CA VAL A 232 -21.69 1.91 12.28
C VAL A 232 -22.48 1.69 13.56
N TRP A 233 -22.21 0.58 14.24
CA TRP A 233 -22.81 0.26 15.54
C TRP A 233 -21.83 -0.53 16.38
N LEU A 234 -22.06 -0.59 17.68
CA LEU A 234 -21.34 -1.44 18.63
C LEU A 234 -22.23 -2.60 19.03
N GLU A 235 -21.65 -3.79 19.05
CA GLU A 235 -22.33 -5.02 19.43
C GLU A 235 -21.35 -5.94 20.16
N ALA A 236 -21.85 -6.76 21.11
CA ALA A 236 -21.03 -7.76 21.76
C ALA A 236 -20.55 -8.81 20.75
N ALA A 237 -19.27 -9.21 20.85
CA ALA A 237 -18.67 -10.15 19.90
C ALA A 237 -19.46 -11.48 19.82
N ASP A 238 -19.92 -12.01 20.97
CA ASP A 238 -20.69 -13.25 21.05
C ASP A 238 -22.02 -13.19 20.32
N ALA A 239 -22.62 -12.00 20.21
CA ALA A 239 -23.85 -11.77 19.44
C ALA A 239 -23.57 -11.56 17.96
N PHE A 240 -22.44 -10.94 17.62
CA PHE A 240 -22.02 -10.62 16.25
C PHE A 240 -21.48 -11.82 15.49
N LEU A 241 -20.51 -12.56 16.08
CA LEU A 241 -19.76 -13.60 15.39
C LEU A 241 -20.62 -14.68 14.72
N PRO A 242 -21.72 -15.19 15.32
CA PRO A 242 -22.60 -16.16 14.66
C PRO A 242 -23.30 -15.64 13.41
N ARG A 243 -23.39 -14.31 13.25
CA ARG A 243 -24.14 -13.63 12.17
C ARG A 243 -23.24 -13.02 11.11
N VAL A 244 -21.91 -12.98 11.32
CA VAL A 244 -20.99 -12.24 10.46
C VAL A 244 -21.12 -12.62 8.98
N MET A 245 -21.22 -13.92 8.67
CA MET A 245 -21.38 -14.39 7.28
C MET A 245 -22.74 -14.03 6.67
N THR A 246 -23.78 -13.99 7.49
CA THR A 246 -25.11 -13.54 7.02
C THR A 246 -25.09 -12.04 6.71
N LEU A 247 -24.51 -11.23 7.59
CA LEU A 247 -24.34 -9.79 7.38
C LEU A 247 -23.48 -9.49 6.16
N ALA A 248 -22.36 -10.20 5.98
CA ALA A 248 -21.50 -10.02 4.83
C ALA A 248 -22.16 -10.37 3.47
N LYS A 249 -23.19 -11.22 3.47
CA LYS A 249 -23.98 -11.53 2.25
C LYS A 249 -25.10 -10.52 1.99
N GLN A 250 -25.48 -9.73 2.99
CA GLN A 250 -26.57 -8.74 2.90
C GLN A 250 -26.06 -7.35 2.51
N HIS A 251 -24.78 -7.13 2.65
CA HIS A 251 -24.10 -5.85 2.44
C HIS A 251 -22.88 -6.01 1.53
#